data_c05645e8cf52f7d00fd2aef3b30f6edd
#
_entry.id   c05645e8cf52f7d00fd2aef3b30f6edd
#
_cell.length_a   1.000
_cell.length_b   1.000
_cell.length_c   1.000
_cell.angle_alpha   90.00
_cell.angle_beta   90.00
_cell.angle_gamma   90.00
#
_symmetry.space_group_name_H-M   'P 1'
#
loop_
_entity.id
_entity.type
_entity.pdbx_description
1 polymer ?
#
loop_
_entity_poly.entity_id
_entity_poly.type
_entity_poly.pdbx_seq_one_letter_code
_entity_poly.pdbx_strand_id
1 'polypeptide(L)'
;MAIFKPADILIPQNVDFTKWSVVACDQYTSEREYWEDVKNIVGDSPSTLNIIFPEVYLEDGDGDERIKKINSTMEEYINKGIFRELKDTFIYVKRTQPNGKTRHGIVGMLDLEEYNFSKGSQSKVRATEGTIIERIPPRQRIRKNAPLEAPHILILIDDREKAVVEPLENQINDFEKIYDFDLMKNSGHIVGYNVNESAKKNILDAIEKLGDKADFEAKYGVKDKGVLMFAAGDGNHSLATAKTCWEEIKKELSEEEIKTHPARFALVELMNIHDETLEFEPIQRVIFETEPKKLLDELVAFYGAEYEDNGGQRIDYTYGGNEGSIYIKNTDSNLPVGTLQKFLDKYLAENGGKIDYIHGNDVVRNLAKADNTIGFMVDSMEKNDLFTTVIKDGSLPRKTFSMGEAADKRFYLECKKIR
;
A
#
# COMPACT_ATOMS: atom_id res chain seq x y z
N MET A 1 -9.32 20.20 -11.48
CA MET A 1 -7.99 19.68 -11.88
C MET A 1 -8.01 18.16 -11.75
N ALA A 2 -7.31 17.45 -12.63
CA ALA A 2 -7.19 16.00 -12.51
C ALA A 2 -6.47 15.64 -11.21
N ILE A 3 -6.96 14.63 -10.48
CA ILE A 3 -6.41 14.17 -9.20
C ILE A 3 -5.15 13.34 -9.41
N PHE A 4 -5.19 12.46 -10.40
CA PHE A 4 -4.03 11.72 -10.88
C PHE A 4 -3.69 12.22 -12.28
N LYS A 5 -2.42 12.55 -12.52
CA LYS A 5 -1.99 13.20 -13.74
C LYS A 5 -0.54 12.86 -14.11
N PRO A 6 -0.13 13.15 -15.36
CA PRO A 6 1.26 13.01 -15.78
C PRO A 6 2.22 13.79 -14.87
N ALA A 7 3.44 13.31 -14.76
CA ALA A 7 4.49 13.90 -13.94
C ALA A 7 5.78 14.15 -14.72
N ASP A 8 6.61 15.06 -14.21
CA ASP A 8 8.01 15.15 -14.61
C ASP A 8 8.77 14.04 -13.87
N ILE A 9 9.04 12.96 -14.56
CA ILE A 9 9.62 11.74 -13.99
C ILE A 9 11.12 11.68 -14.28
N LEU A 10 11.91 11.39 -13.26
CA LEU A 10 13.35 11.19 -13.34
C LEU A 10 13.64 9.69 -13.44
N ILE A 11 14.26 9.29 -14.55
CA ILE A 11 14.68 7.91 -14.81
C ILE A 11 16.21 7.86 -14.75
N PRO A 12 16.80 6.90 -14.03
CA PRO A 12 18.24 6.75 -14.01
C PRO A 12 18.77 6.40 -15.41
N GLN A 13 19.93 6.93 -15.75
CA GLN A 13 20.61 6.66 -17.03
C GLN A 13 22.07 6.27 -16.79
N ASN A 14 22.61 5.43 -17.69
CA ASN A 14 23.97 4.93 -17.59
C ASN A 14 24.27 4.19 -16.29
N VAL A 15 23.27 3.50 -15.73
CA VAL A 15 23.37 2.69 -14.52
C VAL A 15 23.00 1.24 -14.80
N ASP A 16 23.43 0.34 -13.93
CA ASP A 16 22.90 -1.01 -13.86
C ASP A 16 21.53 -0.96 -13.14
N PHE A 17 20.44 -1.16 -13.86
CA PHE A 17 19.09 -1.08 -13.33
C PHE A 17 18.82 -2.12 -12.25
N THR A 18 19.42 -3.31 -12.33
CA THR A 18 19.30 -4.35 -11.30
C THR A 18 19.90 -3.89 -9.98
N LYS A 19 21.01 -3.14 -10.02
CA LYS A 19 21.64 -2.55 -8.83
C LYS A 19 20.98 -1.25 -8.39
N TRP A 20 20.39 -0.52 -9.35
CA TRP A 20 19.66 0.71 -9.04
C TRP A 20 18.41 0.42 -8.21
N SER A 21 17.62 -0.58 -8.60
CA SER A 21 16.27 -0.79 -8.09
C SER A 21 16.29 -1.74 -6.88
N VAL A 22 15.94 -1.24 -5.70
CA VAL A 22 15.79 -2.04 -4.48
C VAL A 22 14.34 -2.06 -4.01
N VAL A 23 13.96 -3.08 -3.24
CA VAL A 23 12.60 -3.25 -2.70
C VAL A 23 12.22 -2.11 -1.74
N ALA A 24 10.93 -1.90 -1.54
CA ALA A 24 10.38 -0.93 -0.59
C ALA A 24 11.02 -1.04 0.79
N CYS A 25 11.36 0.10 1.38
CA CYS A 25 12.18 0.22 2.60
C CYS A 25 11.51 -0.35 3.86
N ASP A 26 10.21 -0.55 3.83
CA ASP A 26 9.39 -1.13 4.89
C ASP A 26 9.24 -2.66 4.79
N GLN A 27 9.97 -3.29 3.86
CA GLN A 27 10.06 -4.75 3.76
C GLN A 27 11.32 -5.26 4.46
N TYR A 28 11.31 -6.55 4.85
CA TYR A 28 12.43 -7.20 5.54
C TYR A 28 12.93 -6.44 6.77
N THR A 29 11.99 -5.87 7.55
CA THR A 29 12.29 -4.99 8.70
C THR A 29 12.94 -5.73 9.86
N SER A 30 12.85 -7.06 9.91
CA SER A 30 13.51 -7.92 10.91
C SER A 30 14.70 -8.69 10.34
N GLU A 31 15.01 -8.52 9.06
CA GLU A 31 15.98 -9.33 8.32
C GLU A 31 17.17 -8.48 7.88
N ARG A 32 18.08 -8.17 8.83
CA ARG A 32 19.30 -7.38 8.53
C ARG A 32 20.14 -8.02 7.43
N GLU A 33 20.26 -9.35 7.42
CA GLU A 33 21.02 -10.09 6.42
C GLU A 33 20.55 -9.83 5.00
N TYR A 34 19.23 -9.66 4.79
CA TYR A 34 18.70 -9.28 3.48
C TYR A 34 19.30 -7.95 2.99
N TRP A 35 19.30 -6.93 3.83
CA TRP A 35 19.81 -5.60 3.48
C TRP A 35 21.33 -5.55 3.36
N GLU A 36 22.06 -6.40 4.12
CA GLU A 36 23.51 -6.57 3.95
C GLU A 36 23.82 -7.21 2.58
N ASP A 37 23.06 -8.23 2.16
CA ASP A 37 23.18 -8.82 0.84
C ASP A 37 22.90 -7.78 -0.27
N VAL A 38 21.81 -7.00 -0.13
CA VAL A 38 21.49 -5.92 -1.07
C VAL A 38 22.65 -4.94 -1.18
N LYS A 39 23.23 -4.53 -0.07
CA LYS A 39 24.39 -3.64 -0.02
C LYS A 39 25.60 -4.25 -0.73
N ASN A 40 25.85 -5.54 -0.56
CA ASN A 40 26.95 -6.25 -1.22
C ASN A 40 26.71 -6.33 -2.75
N ILE A 41 25.47 -6.56 -3.20
CA ILE A 41 25.09 -6.59 -4.63
C ILE A 41 25.29 -5.20 -5.26
N VAL A 42 24.84 -4.15 -4.59
CA VAL A 42 24.95 -2.75 -5.05
C VAL A 42 26.40 -2.31 -5.13
N GLY A 43 27.21 -2.60 -4.10
CA GLY A 43 28.60 -2.13 -4.02
C GLY A 43 28.70 -0.60 -4.12
N ASP A 44 29.60 -0.11 -4.96
CA ASP A 44 29.80 1.32 -5.20
C ASP A 44 28.92 1.90 -6.33
N SER A 45 27.98 1.10 -6.86
CA SER A 45 27.11 1.54 -7.96
C SER A 45 26.08 2.56 -7.49
N PRO A 46 25.65 3.50 -8.35
CA PRO A 46 24.47 4.31 -8.08
C PRO A 46 23.26 3.41 -7.85
N SER A 47 22.51 3.69 -6.78
CA SER A 47 21.36 2.87 -6.38
C SER A 47 20.37 3.67 -5.55
N THR A 48 19.10 3.29 -5.63
CA THR A 48 18.07 3.81 -4.72
C THR A 48 18.34 3.43 -3.28
N LEU A 49 19.12 2.37 -2.99
CA LEU A 49 19.57 2.05 -1.64
C LEU A 49 20.26 3.25 -0.94
N ASN A 50 20.98 4.06 -1.71
CA ASN A 50 21.73 5.20 -1.19
C ASN A 50 20.87 6.45 -0.94
N ILE A 51 19.61 6.45 -1.42
CA ILE A 51 18.67 7.57 -1.32
C ILE A 51 17.35 7.20 -0.60
N ILE A 52 17.28 6.00 -0.02
CA ILE A 52 16.18 5.56 0.84
C ILE A 52 16.70 5.22 2.24
N PHE A 53 15.80 5.06 3.20
CA PHE A 53 16.12 4.64 4.56
C PHE A 53 15.41 3.29 4.85
N PRO A 54 16.10 2.13 4.73
CA PRO A 54 15.50 0.85 5.11
C PRO A 54 15.12 0.83 6.59
N GLU A 55 13.87 0.45 6.90
CA GLU A 55 13.31 0.54 8.26
C GLU A 55 14.00 -0.36 9.27
N VAL A 56 14.68 -1.41 8.83
CA VAL A 56 15.52 -2.26 9.69
C VAL A 56 16.59 -1.48 10.48
N TYR A 57 16.95 -0.29 10.02
CA TYR A 57 17.97 0.57 10.64
C TYR A 57 17.42 1.73 11.47
N LEU A 58 16.09 1.83 11.64
CA LEU A 58 15.49 2.99 12.34
C LEU A 58 15.91 3.12 13.80
N GLU A 59 16.28 2.01 14.44
CA GLU A 59 16.67 1.96 15.87
C GLU A 59 18.19 1.93 16.11
N ASP A 60 19.02 2.07 15.06
CA ASP A 60 20.48 1.94 15.17
C ASP A 60 21.17 3.14 15.86
N GLY A 61 20.44 4.22 16.12
CA GLY A 61 20.96 5.42 16.80
C GLY A 61 21.73 6.40 15.90
N ASP A 62 22.05 6.04 14.65
CA ASP A 62 22.75 6.86 13.65
C ASP A 62 21.80 7.54 12.63
N GLY A 63 20.51 7.59 12.92
CA GLY A 63 19.48 8.03 11.99
C GLY A 63 19.71 9.41 11.39
N ASP A 64 20.20 10.39 12.17
CA ASP A 64 20.47 11.74 11.67
C ASP A 64 21.64 11.80 10.69
N GLU A 65 22.67 10.99 10.90
CA GLU A 65 23.81 10.89 9.97
C GLU A 65 23.37 10.22 8.66
N ARG A 66 22.59 9.14 8.75
CA ARG A 66 22.02 8.48 7.57
C ARG A 66 21.12 9.42 6.76
N ILE A 67 20.24 10.18 7.40
CA ILE A 67 19.38 11.17 6.73
C ILE A 67 20.19 12.23 5.99
N LYS A 68 21.24 12.77 6.63
CA LYS A 68 22.15 13.74 5.98
C LYS A 68 22.82 13.12 4.76
N LYS A 69 23.32 11.89 4.89
CA LYS A 69 23.95 11.17 3.78
C LYS A 69 22.96 10.92 2.63
N ILE A 70 21.74 10.47 2.92
CA ILE A 70 20.69 10.25 1.94
C ILE A 70 20.41 11.54 1.15
N ASN A 71 20.17 12.66 1.84
CA ASN A 71 19.90 13.94 1.20
C ASN A 71 21.08 14.45 0.36
N SER A 72 22.31 14.35 0.87
CA SER A 72 23.50 14.73 0.09
C SER A 72 23.72 13.83 -1.13
N THR A 73 23.39 12.54 -1.04
CA THR A 73 23.47 11.61 -2.18
C THR A 73 22.40 11.93 -3.24
N MET A 74 21.19 12.32 -2.83
CA MET A 74 20.17 12.79 -3.77
C MET A 74 20.65 14.02 -4.56
N GLU A 75 21.23 15.02 -3.88
CA GLU A 75 21.82 16.20 -4.51
C GLU A 75 22.98 15.81 -5.45
N GLU A 76 23.84 14.91 -5.01
CA GLU A 76 24.94 14.41 -5.82
C GLU A 76 24.45 13.74 -7.11
N TYR A 77 23.42 12.90 -7.03
CA TYR A 77 22.81 12.22 -8.19
C TYR A 77 22.21 13.21 -9.18
N ILE A 78 21.54 14.26 -8.69
CA ILE A 78 21.06 15.36 -9.55
C ILE A 78 22.23 16.06 -10.25
N ASN A 79 23.25 16.46 -9.49
CA ASN A 79 24.39 17.25 -10.00
C ASN A 79 25.27 16.45 -10.96
N LYS A 80 25.41 15.15 -10.77
CA LYS A 80 26.14 14.24 -11.65
C LYS A 80 25.39 13.86 -12.92
N GLY A 81 24.14 14.27 -13.05
CA GLY A 81 23.31 13.94 -14.22
C GLY A 81 22.96 12.44 -14.30
N ILE A 82 22.79 11.78 -13.16
CA ILE A 82 22.36 10.37 -13.10
C ILE A 82 20.98 10.20 -13.74
N PHE A 83 20.16 11.25 -13.82
CA PHE A 83 18.79 11.17 -14.28
C PHE A 83 18.60 11.76 -15.69
N ARG A 84 17.81 11.06 -16.50
CA ARG A 84 17.08 11.60 -17.64
C ARG A 84 15.70 12.04 -17.13
N GLU A 85 15.29 13.25 -17.43
CA GLU A 85 13.98 13.78 -17.09
C GLU A 85 13.01 13.60 -18.23
N LEU A 86 11.91 12.87 -17.99
CA LEU A 86 10.78 12.74 -18.89
C LEU A 86 9.69 13.72 -18.43
N LYS A 87 9.34 14.66 -19.32
CA LYS A 87 8.38 15.72 -18.99
C LYS A 87 6.96 15.29 -19.24
N ASP A 88 6.06 15.70 -18.36
CA ASP A 88 4.60 15.57 -18.50
C ASP A 88 4.20 14.16 -18.98
N THR A 89 4.64 13.11 -18.27
CA THR A 89 4.46 11.74 -18.73
C THR A 89 3.83 10.82 -17.71
N PHE A 90 3.25 9.73 -18.21
CA PHE A 90 2.97 8.49 -17.48
C PHE A 90 3.97 7.42 -17.89
N ILE A 91 4.37 6.56 -16.96
CA ILE A 91 5.09 5.33 -17.28
C ILE A 91 4.12 4.15 -17.10
N TYR A 92 3.87 3.40 -18.17
CA TYR A 92 3.18 2.12 -18.08
C TYR A 92 4.15 1.04 -17.63
N VAL A 93 3.85 0.37 -16.53
CA VAL A 93 4.72 -0.62 -15.87
C VAL A 93 4.12 -2.01 -16.00
N LYS A 94 4.96 -2.96 -16.44
CA LYS A 94 4.68 -4.40 -16.41
C LYS A 94 5.64 -5.05 -15.42
N ARG A 95 5.11 -5.57 -14.32
CA ARG A 95 5.87 -6.19 -13.25
C ARG A 95 5.60 -7.69 -13.21
N THR A 96 6.47 -8.52 -13.78
CA THR A 96 6.40 -9.98 -13.67
C THR A 96 6.96 -10.41 -12.32
N GLN A 97 6.12 -11.01 -11.51
CA GLN A 97 6.42 -11.51 -10.17
C GLN A 97 7.17 -12.86 -10.22
N PRO A 98 7.79 -13.31 -9.12
CA PRO A 98 8.48 -14.61 -9.06
C PRO A 98 7.60 -15.81 -9.44
N ASN A 99 6.29 -15.73 -9.21
CA ASN A 99 5.30 -16.75 -9.59
C ASN A 99 4.93 -16.75 -11.09
N GLY A 100 5.52 -15.85 -11.89
CA GLY A 100 5.28 -15.71 -13.33
C GLY A 100 4.06 -14.87 -13.72
N LYS A 101 3.25 -14.42 -12.76
CA LYS A 101 2.12 -13.50 -13.04
C LYS A 101 2.65 -12.09 -13.31
N THR A 102 2.01 -11.35 -14.21
CA THR A 102 2.39 -9.98 -14.56
C THR A 102 1.35 -8.98 -14.09
N ARG A 103 1.77 -8.08 -13.21
CA ARG A 103 1.01 -6.94 -12.70
C ARG A 103 1.19 -5.74 -13.64
N HIS A 104 0.13 -4.97 -13.80
CA HIS A 104 0.10 -3.78 -14.65
C HIS A 104 -0.19 -2.53 -13.82
N GLY A 105 0.56 -1.46 -14.09
CA GLY A 105 0.40 -0.19 -13.37
C GLY A 105 0.77 1.01 -14.22
N ILE A 106 0.40 2.19 -13.75
CA ILE A 106 0.74 3.47 -14.36
C ILE A 106 1.40 4.34 -13.32
N VAL A 107 2.65 4.75 -13.54
CA VAL A 107 3.33 5.73 -12.69
C VAL A 107 2.94 7.13 -13.12
N GLY A 108 2.47 7.93 -12.17
CA GLY A 108 2.06 9.31 -12.34
C GLY A 108 2.01 10.02 -11.00
N MET A 109 1.55 11.26 -10.96
CA MET A 109 1.46 12.01 -9.72
C MET A 109 0.03 12.21 -9.23
N LEU A 110 -0.16 12.04 -7.91
CA LEU A 110 -1.41 12.16 -7.18
C LEU A 110 -1.45 13.47 -6.41
N ASP A 111 -2.54 14.24 -6.51
CA ASP A 111 -2.73 15.48 -5.78
C ASP A 111 -3.02 15.26 -4.30
N LEU A 112 -2.10 15.66 -3.44
CA LEU A 112 -2.23 15.52 -1.99
C LEU A 112 -3.33 16.40 -1.39
N GLU A 113 -3.83 17.43 -2.08
CA GLU A 113 -4.99 18.21 -1.62
C GLU A 113 -6.27 17.37 -1.59
N GLU A 114 -6.37 16.37 -2.46
CA GLU A 114 -7.51 15.45 -2.54
C GLU A 114 -7.35 14.22 -1.61
N TYR A 115 -6.20 14.09 -0.93
CA TYR A 115 -5.92 12.97 -0.02
C TYR A 115 -6.18 13.33 1.44
N ASN A 116 -6.92 12.46 2.12
CA ASN A 116 -7.11 12.54 3.56
C ASN A 116 -7.09 11.12 4.15
N PHE A 117 -6.17 10.88 5.08
CA PHE A 117 -5.97 9.59 5.73
C PHE A 117 -6.73 9.43 7.06
N SER A 118 -7.55 10.42 7.45
CA SER A 118 -8.40 10.30 8.63
C SER A 118 -9.49 9.25 8.40
N LYS A 119 -9.75 8.43 9.40
CA LYS A 119 -10.84 7.44 9.35
C LYS A 119 -12.18 8.13 9.06
N GLY A 120 -12.93 7.58 8.11
CA GLY A 120 -14.25 8.12 7.71
C GLY A 120 -14.19 9.38 6.84
N SER A 121 -13.01 9.74 6.33
CA SER A 121 -12.84 10.80 5.36
C SER A 121 -13.78 10.65 4.17
N GLN A 122 -14.21 11.77 3.60
CA GLN A 122 -15.07 11.84 2.42
C GLN A 122 -14.31 12.35 1.19
N SER A 123 -12.96 12.45 1.26
CA SER A 123 -12.11 12.86 0.14
C SER A 123 -12.09 11.82 -0.97
N LYS A 124 -11.68 12.22 -2.16
CA LYS A 124 -11.63 11.34 -3.34
C LYS A 124 -10.47 10.34 -3.30
N VAL A 125 -9.45 10.64 -2.50
CA VAL A 125 -8.30 9.77 -2.21
C VAL A 125 -8.30 9.45 -0.72
N ARG A 126 -8.32 8.18 -0.34
CA ARG A 126 -8.36 7.74 1.07
C ARG A 126 -7.34 6.66 1.35
N ALA A 127 -6.90 6.60 2.61
CA ALA A 127 -6.17 5.45 3.13
C ALA A 127 -7.10 4.24 3.21
N THR A 128 -6.59 3.04 2.93
CA THR A 128 -7.34 1.79 3.10
C THR A 128 -7.33 1.34 4.54
N GLU A 129 -6.21 1.55 5.26
CA GLU A 129 -6.06 1.18 6.68
C GLU A 129 -5.89 2.42 7.55
N GLY A 130 -6.16 2.27 8.83
CA GLY A 130 -5.90 3.30 9.84
C GLY A 130 -4.41 3.66 9.88
N THR A 131 -4.10 4.93 9.65
CA THR A 131 -2.73 5.43 9.73
C THR A 131 -2.28 5.53 11.18
N ILE A 132 -1.16 4.88 11.52
CA ILE A 132 -0.53 4.96 12.83
C ILE A 132 0.26 6.27 12.89
N ILE A 133 -0.27 7.26 13.60
CA ILE A 133 0.28 8.63 13.65
C ILE A 133 1.74 8.65 14.14
N GLU A 134 2.08 7.78 15.09
CA GLU A 134 3.42 7.67 15.69
C GLU A 134 4.49 7.23 14.67
N ARG A 135 4.08 6.62 13.56
CA ARG A 135 4.99 6.22 12.49
C ARG A 135 5.31 7.35 11.50
N ILE A 136 4.60 8.47 11.53
CA ILE A 136 4.81 9.60 10.60
C ILE A 136 6.09 10.38 10.95
N PRO A 137 6.38 10.80 12.22
CA PRO A 137 7.51 11.68 12.51
C PRO A 137 8.89 11.16 12.06
N PRO A 138 9.27 9.89 12.23
CA PRO A 138 10.54 9.39 11.72
C PRO A 138 10.68 9.53 10.19
N ARG A 139 9.63 9.21 9.45
CA ARG A 139 9.60 9.31 7.98
C ARG A 139 9.57 10.76 7.51
N GLN A 140 8.90 11.63 8.25
CA GLN A 140 8.86 13.07 7.99
C GLN A 140 10.26 13.69 8.10
N ARG A 141 11.08 13.28 9.08
CA ARG A 141 12.48 13.72 9.21
C ARG A 141 13.31 13.38 7.98
N ILE A 142 13.10 12.20 7.39
CA ILE A 142 13.79 11.76 6.17
C ILE A 142 13.38 12.64 4.99
N ARG A 143 12.05 12.86 4.80
CA ARG A 143 11.49 13.59 3.66
C ARG A 143 11.69 15.10 3.73
N LYS A 144 11.73 15.69 4.93
CA LYS A 144 11.68 17.15 5.15
C LYS A 144 12.68 17.96 4.32
N ASN A 145 13.90 17.44 4.12
CA ASN A 145 14.95 18.13 3.38
C ASN A 145 15.33 17.41 2.07
N ALA A 146 14.62 16.38 1.70
CA ALA A 146 14.89 15.62 0.49
C ALA A 146 14.56 16.45 -0.76
N PRO A 147 15.48 16.56 -1.74
CA PRO A 147 15.19 17.22 -3.02
C PRO A 147 14.36 16.33 -3.95
N LEU A 148 14.42 15.01 -3.74
CA LEU A 148 13.76 13.99 -4.52
C LEU A 148 12.82 13.14 -3.67
N GLU A 149 11.86 12.51 -4.33
CA GLU A 149 11.18 11.33 -3.82
C GLU A 149 11.39 10.14 -4.75
N ALA A 150 11.56 8.96 -4.17
CA ALA A 150 11.47 7.67 -4.85
C ALA A 150 10.26 6.95 -4.24
N PRO A 151 9.20 6.67 -5.00
CA PRO A 151 7.96 6.14 -4.44
C PRO A 151 7.97 4.60 -4.37
N HIS A 152 7.30 4.06 -3.37
CA HIS A 152 6.85 2.67 -3.33
C HIS A 152 5.32 2.57 -3.12
N ILE A 153 4.62 3.70 -3.28
CA ILE A 153 3.19 3.82 -3.02
C ILE A 153 2.40 3.21 -4.18
N LEU A 154 1.48 2.30 -3.86
CA LEU A 154 0.50 1.73 -4.79
C LEU A 154 -0.87 2.33 -4.50
N ILE A 155 -1.50 2.91 -5.52
CA ILE A 155 -2.85 3.46 -5.46
C ILE A 155 -3.76 2.58 -6.29
N LEU A 156 -4.90 2.22 -5.72
CA LEU A 156 -5.90 1.37 -6.36
C LEU A 156 -7.07 2.19 -6.89
N ILE A 157 -7.59 1.77 -8.05
CA ILE A 157 -8.89 2.18 -8.59
C ILE A 157 -9.81 0.96 -8.70
N ASP A 158 -11.12 1.16 -8.60
CA ASP A 158 -12.12 0.12 -8.85
C ASP A 158 -12.70 0.32 -10.25
N ASP A 159 -11.93 -0.06 -11.27
CA ASP A 159 -12.30 0.01 -12.69
C ASP A 159 -12.72 -1.38 -13.21
N ARG A 160 -14.01 -1.69 -13.07
CA ARG A 160 -14.58 -2.98 -13.52
C ARG A 160 -14.56 -3.14 -15.03
N GLU A 161 -14.63 -2.04 -15.76
CA GLU A 161 -14.64 -2.02 -17.23
C GLU A 161 -13.23 -2.17 -17.81
N LYS A 162 -12.20 -2.14 -16.95
CA LYS A 162 -10.78 -2.23 -17.36
C LYS A 162 -10.42 -1.22 -18.44
N ALA A 163 -10.89 0.03 -18.27
CA ALA A 163 -10.76 1.11 -19.24
C ALA A 163 -9.50 1.97 -19.04
N VAL A 164 -8.85 1.92 -17.85
CA VAL A 164 -7.74 2.80 -17.50
C VAL A 164 -6.38 2.17 -17.79
N VAL A 165 -6.08 1.01 -17.21
CA VAL A 165 -4.75 0.40 -17.24
C VAL A 165 -4.62 -0.61 -18.37
N GLU A 166 -5.56 -1.52 -18.48
CA GLU A 166 -5.51 -2.69 -19.34
C GLU A 166 -5.44 -2.38 -20.85
N PRO A 167 -6.03 -1.29 -21.38
CA PRO A 167 -5.92 -0.97 -22.80
C PRO A 167 -4.49 -0.65 -23.27
N LEU A 168 -3.59 -0.29 -22.35
CA LEU A 168 -2.21 0.07 -22.67
C LEU A 168 -1.41 -1.15 -23.15
N GLU A 169 -1.73 -2.36 -22.70
CA GLU A 169 -1.08 -3.58 -23.14
C GLU A 169 -1.15 -3.76 -24.67
N ASN A 170 -2.26 -3.39 -25.27
CA ASN A 170 -2.46 -3.49 -26.73
C ASN A 170 -1.75 -2.38 -27.51
N GLN A 171 -1.16 -1.39 -26.83
CA GLN A 171 -0.53 -0.21 -27.43
C GLN A 171 0.99 -0.15 -27.17
N ILE A 172 1.58 -1.15 -26.53
CA ILE A 172 3.00 -1.13 -26.12
C ILE A 172 3.97 -0.92 -27.28
N ASN A 173 3.61 -1.34 -28.49
CA ASN A 173 4.44 -1.16 -29.70
C ASN A 173 4.52 0.32 -30.14
N ASP A 174 3.60 1.16 -29.69
CA ASP A 174 3.55 2.59 -29.99
C ASP A 174 4.24 3.43 -28.88
N PHE A 175 4.77 2.80 -27.84
CA PHE A 175 5.42 3.44 -26.71
C PHE A 175 6.93 3.29 -26.74
N GLU A 176 7.65 4.31 -26.28
CA GLU A 176 9.09 4.21 -26.03
C GLU A 176 9.35 3.31 -24.82
N LYS A 177 10.07 2.20 -24.98
CA LYS A 177 10.52 1.38 -23.87
C LYS A 177 11.65 2.09 -23.12
N ILE A 178 11.44 2.32 -21.81
CA ILE A 178 12.34 3.11 -20.95
C ILE A 178 13.31 2.22 -20.21
N TYR A 179 12.83 1.10 -19.68
CA TYR A 179 13.64 0.10 -18.97
C TYR A 179 13.06 -1.30 -19.17
N ASP A 180 13.94 -2.31 -19.06
CA ASP A 180 13.61 -3.73 -19.24
C ASP A 180 14.71 -4.56 -18.57
N PHE A 181 14.49 -5.09 -17.35
CA PHE A 181 15.53 -5.74 -16.55
C PHE A 181 14.97 -6.65 -15.46
N ASP A 182 15.83 -7.57 -14.99
CA ASP A 182 15.53 -8.45 -13.86
C ASP A 182 15.81 -7.74 -12.53
N LEU A 183 14.87 -7.86 -11.59
CA LEU A 183 15.03 -7.34 -10.24
C LEU A 183 15.94 -8.23 -9.41
N MET A 184 16.70 -7.61 -8.51
CA MET A 184 17.64 -8.34 -7.66
C MET A 184 16.95 -9.39 -6.77
N LYS A 185 17.73 -10.34 -6.24
CA LYS A 185 17.26 -11.37 -5.30
C LYS A 185 16.14 -12.25 -5.90
N ASN A 186 16.16 -12.49 -7.21
CA ASN A 186 15.15 -13.27 -7.96
C ASN A 186 13.73 -12.75 -7.75
N SER A 187 13.59 -11.44 -7.56
CA SER A 187 12.28 -10.83 -7.35
C SER A 187 11.47 -10.65 -8.64
N GLY A 188 11.85 -11.29 -9.75
CA GLY A 188 11.16 -11.27 -11.04
C GLY A 188 11.66 -10.16 -11.96
N HIS A 189 10.80 -9.66 -12.86
CA HIS A 189 11.18 -8.81 -13.99
C HIS A 189 10.30 -7.56 -14.08
N ILE A 190 10.86 -6.45 -14.58
CA ILE A 190 10.10 -5.21 -14.75
C ILE A 190 10.42 -4.56 -16.10
N VAL A 191 9.35 -4.09 -16.77
CA VAL A 191 9.44 -3.33 -18.01
C VAL A 191 8.61 -2.05 -17.86
N GLY A 192 9.16 -0.93 -18.32
CA GLY A 192 8.47 0.36 -18.30
C GLY A 192 8.46 1.02 -19.67
N TYR A 193 7.34 1.66 -19.98
CA TYR A 193 7.09 2.34 -21.24
C TYR A 193 6.62 3.77 -21.02
N ASN A 194 7.19 4.70 -21.78
CA ASN A 194 6.72 6.09 -21.83
C ASN A 194 5.44 6.17 -22.66
N VAL A 195 4.34 6.56 -22.02
CA VAL A 195 3.01 6.59 -22.64
C VAL A 195 2.90 7.79 -23.59
N ASN A 196 2.40 7.57 -24.81
CA ASN A 196 2.22 8.63 -25.79
C ASN A 196 1.02 9.55 -25.48
N GLU A 197 0.93 10.71 -26.16
CA GLU A 197 -0.10 11.73 -25.91
C GLU A 197 -1.53 11.23 -26.06
N SER A 198 -1.79 10.35 -27.05
CA SER A 198 -3.13 9.79 -27.27
C SER A 198 -3.57 8.91 -26.10
N ALA A 199 -2.67 8.04 -25.65
CA ALA A 199 -2.95 7.16 -24.51
C ALA A 199 -3.05 7.95 -23.19
N LYS A 200 -2.23 9.00 -22.99
CA LYS A 200 -2.38 9.92 -21.82
C LYS A 200 -3.78 10.50 -21.75
N LYS A 201 -4.30 11.00 -22.87
CA LYS A 201 -5.65 11.55 -22.92
C LYS A 201 -6.69 10.50 -22.57
N ASN A 202 -6.59 9.29 -23.14
CA ASN A 202 -7.53 8.20 -22.87
C ASN A 202 -7.52 7.78 -21.38
N ILE A 203 -6.35 7.71 -20.75
CA ILE A 203 -6.20 7.44 -19.32
C ILE A 203 -6.96 8.51 -18.50
N LEU A 204 -6.74 9.79 -18.78
CA LEU A 204 -7.37 10.89 -18.05
C LEU A 204 -8.89 10.88 -18.22
N ASP A 205 -9.38 10.68 -19.46
CA ASP A 205 -10.82 10.62 -19.77
C ASP A 205 -11.48 9.40 -19.08
N ALA A 206 -10.78 8.25 -18.99
CA ALA A 206 -11.28 7.07 -18.31
C ALA A 206 -11.32 7.26 -16.78
N ILE A 207 -10.28 7.86 -16.20
CA ILE A 207 -10.25 8.18 -14.77
C ILE A 207 -11.35 9.18 -14.38
N GLU A 208 -11.62 10.19 -15.21
CA GLU A 208 -12.66 11.18 -14.93
C GLU A 208 -14.03 10.51 -14.77
N LYS A 209 -14.34 9.52 -15.60
CA LYS A 209 -15.59 8.75 -15.52
C LYS A 209 -15.76 8.00 -14.19
N LEU A 210 -14.67 7.52 -13.58
CA LEU A 210 -14.73 6.85 -12.27
C LEU A 210 -15.17 7.81 -11.15
N GLY A 211 -15.12 9.12 -11.40
CA GLY A 211 -15.52 10.16 -10.46
C GLY A 211 -17.01 10.55 -10.55
N ASP A 212 -17.80 9.94 -11.44
CA ASP A 212 -19.21 10.26 -11.55
C ASP A 212 -19.98 9.85 -10.28
N LYS A 213 -20.71 10.81 -9.71
CA LYS A 213 -21.39 10.61 -8.43
C LYS A 213 -22.57 9.66 -8.55
N ALA A 214 -23.33 9.69 -9.64
CA ALA A 214 -24.51 8.86 -9.80
C ALA A 214 -24.11 7.38 -10.00
N ASP A 215 -23.07 7.14 -10.80
CA ASP A 215 -22.51 5.82 -11.01
C ASP A 215 -21.89 5.27 -9.70
N PHE A 216 -21.19 6.11 -8.94
CA PHE A 216 -20.63 5.77 -7.63
C PHE A 216 -21.74 5.35 -6.64
N GLU A 217 -22.79 6.16 -6.49
CA GLU A 217 -23.90 5.86 -5.58
C GLU A 217 -24.63 4.57 -5.97
N ALA A 218 -24.85 4.35 -7.27
CA ALA A 218 -25.45 3.13 -7.79
C ALA A 218 -24.57 1.90 -7.57
N LYS A 219 -23.25 2.03 -7.86
CA LYS A 219 -22.28 0.94 -7.75
C LYS A 219 -22.13 0.40 -6.33
N TYR A 220 -22.09 1.28 -5.33
CA TYR A 220 -21.86 0.90 -3.93
C TYR A 220 -23.13 0.85 -3.07
N GLY A 221 -24.28 1.22 -3.63
CA GLY A 221 -25.56 1.25 -2.91
C GLY A 221 -25.55 2.24 -1.74
N VAL A 222 -24.91 3.40 -1.92
CA VAL A 222 -24.78 4.43 -0.89
C VAL A 222 -25.39 5.75 -1.34
N LYS A 223 -25.79 6.59 -0.36
CA LYS A 223 -26.23 7.98 -0.60
C LYS A 223 -25.47 8.90 0.36
N ASP A 224 -25.24 10.11 -0.06
CA ASP A 224 -24.61 11.18 0.75
C ASP A 224 -23.20 10.81 1.26
N LYS A 225 -22.49 9.92 0.54
CA LYS A 225 -21.08 9.64 0.74
C LYS A 225 -20.24 10.38 -0.28
N GLY A 226 -19.06 10.84 0.14
CA GLY A 226 -18.06 11.39 -0.79
C GLY A 226 -17.58 10.33 -1.75
N VAL A 227 -17.43 10.69 -3.03
CA VAL A 227 -16.91 9.78 -4.05
C VAL A 227 -15.50 9.34 -3.67
N LEU A 228 -15.25 8.02 -3.63
CA LEU A 228 -13.92 7.44 -3.49
C LEU A 228 -13.44 7.01 -4.88
N MET A 229 -12.46 7.72 -5.41
CA MET A 229 -11.85 7.36 -6.71
C MET A 229 -10.59 6.52 -6.53
N PHE A 230 -9.80 6.83 -5.50
CA PHE A 230 -8.47 6.26 -5.29
C PHE A 230 -8.30 5.80 -3.85
N ALA A 231 -7.84 4.59 -3.68
CA ALA A 231 -7.55 4.00 -2.38
C ALA A 231 -6.05 3.66 -2.27
N ALA A 232 -5.38 4.08 -1.19
CA ALA A 232 -3.99 3.72 -0.98
C ALA A 232 -3.88 2.22 -0.65
N GLY A 233 -3.43 1.41 -1.62
CA GLY A 233 -3.31 -0.04 -1.48
C GLY A 233 -2.08 -0.47 -0.71
N ASP A 234 -0.93 0.18 -0.96
CA ASP A 234 0.32 -0.01 -0.24
C ASP A 234 1.04 1.33 -0.04
N GLY A 235 1.93 1.41 0.95
CA GLY A 235 2.62 2.66 1.26
C GLY A 235 1.74 3.71 1.96
N ASN A 236 0.69 3.31 2.69
CA ASN A 236 -0.22 4.21 3.42
C ASN A 236 0.52 5.22 4.29
N HIS A 237 1.54 4.77 5.07
CA HIS A 237 2.34 5.67 5.92
C HIS A 237 3.21 6.63 5.11
N SER A 238 3.73 6.20 3.96
CA SER A 238 4.53 7.04 3.06
C SER A 238 3.69 8.14 2.43
N LEU A 239 2.47 7.83 1.98
CA LEU A 239 1.55 8.81 1.44
C LEU A 239 1.07 9.81 2.51
N ALA A 240 0.75 9.31 3.72
CA ALA A 240 0.39 10.15 4.87
C ALA A 240 1.55 11.07 5.27
N THR A 241 2.79 10.59 5.22
CA THR A 241 3.99 11.40 5.47
C THR A 241 4.15 12.49 4.41
N ALA A 242 3.96 12.16 3.12
CA ALA A 242 3.99 13.14 2.04
C ALA A 242 2.94 14.23 2.24
N LYS A 243 1.71 13.86 2.59
CA LYS A 243 0.62 14.79 2.94
C LYS A 243 1.00 15.70 4.11
N THR A 244 1.53 15.13 5.19
CA THR A 244 1.91 15.89 6.38
C THR A 244 3.03 16.90 6.07
N CYS A 245 4.05 16.49 5.29
CA CYS A 245 5.10 17.41 4.83
C CYS A 245 4.55 18.53 3.93
N TRP A 246 3.62 18.18 3.04
CA TRP A 246 2.96 19.16 2.18
C TRP A 246 2.17 20.19 3.00
N GLU A 247 1.41 19.77 4.01
CA GLU A 247 0.64 20.67 4.86
C GLU A 247 1.54 21.64 5.68
N GLU A 248 2.79 21.27 5.95
CA GLU A 248 3.77 22.18 6.55
C GLU A 248 4.31 23.17 5.54
N ILE A 249 4.74 22.70 4.37
CA ILE A 249 5.29 23.55 3.30
C ILE A 249 4.27 24.58 2.84
N LYS A 250 3.03 24.15 2.66
CA LYS A 250 1.92 24.98 2.16
C LYS A 250 1.66 26.23 2.99
N LYS A 251 1.97 26.20 4.30
CA LYS A 251 1.77 27.36 5.19
C LYS A 251 2.62 28.58 4.83
N GLU A 252 3.73 28.36 4.13
CA GLU A 252 4.70 29.39 3.76
C GLU A 252 4.55 29.85 2.31
N LEU A 253 3.58 29.29 1.56
CA LEU A 253 3.37 29.53 0.13
C LEU A 253 2.19 30.45 -0.14
N SER A 254 2.27 31.22 -1.22
CA SER A 254 1.14 31.96 -1.80
C SER A 254 0.14 31.00 -2.48
N GLU A 255 -1.09 31.47 -2.72
CA GLU A 255 -2.13 30.67 -3.41
C GLU A 255 -1.70 30.20 -4.81
N GLU A 256 -0.89 30.99 -5.53
CA GLU A 256 -0.40 30.60 -6.85
C GLU A 256 0.69 29.52 -6.75
N GLU A 257 1.62 29.65 -5.80
CA GLU A 257 2.67 28.66 -5.55
C GLU A 257 2.08 27.32 -5.11
N ILE A 258 1.03 27.33 -4.26
CA ILE A 258 0.30 26.14 -3.82
C ILE A 258 -0.20 25.31 -5.02
N LYS A 259 -0.64 25.95 -6.11
CA LYS A 259 -1.22 25.25 -7.27
C LYS A 259 -0.19 24.41 -8.03
N THR A 260 1.06 24.82 -8.03
CA THR A 260 2.12 24.25 -8.88
C THR A 260 3.29 23.66 -8.12
N HIS A 261 3.36 23.84 -6.80
CA HIS A 261 4.49 23.38 -6.00
C HIS A 261 4.69 21.86 -6.11
N PRO A 262 5.91 21.37 -6.42
CA PRO A 262 6.13 19.96 -6.69
C PRO A 262 5.83 19.03 -5.50
N ALA A 263 5.98 19.51 -4.26
CA ALA A 263 5.64 18.72 -3.05
C ALA A 263 4.13 18.53 -2.84
N ARG A 264 3.26 19.28 -3.54
CA ARG A 264 1.82 19.06 -3.55
C ARG A 264 1.44 17.70 -4.13
N PHE A 265 2.27 17.17 -5.02
CA PHE A 265 1.98 15.98 -5.78
C PHE A 265 2.93 14.85 -5.39
N ALA A 266 2.39 13.70 -5.00
CA ALA A 266 3.17 12.50 -4.73
C ALA A 266 3.26 11.61 -5.97
N LEU A 267 4.46 11.16 -6.31
CA LEU A 267 4.65 10.15 -7.36
C LEU A 267 4.16 8.79 -6.84
N VAL A 268 3.31 8.11 -7.59
CA VAL A 268 2.67 6.85 -7.19
C VAL A 268 2.52 5.92 -8.39
N GLU A 269 2.35 4.62 -8.15
CA GLU A 269 1.90 3.66 -9.16
C GLU A 269 0.41 3.41 -8.97
N LEU A 270 -0.38 3.67 -10.01
CA LEU A 270 -1.81 3.42 -10.08
C LEU A 270 -2.06 2.02 -10.63
N MET A 271 -2.92 1.27 -9.98
CA MET A 271 -3.30 -0.08 -10.38
C MET A 271 -4.81 -0.27 -10.34
N ASN A 272 -5.32 -1.15 -11.18
CA ASN A 272 -6.69 -1.60 -11.06
C ASN A 272 -6.79 -2.71 -10.01
N ILE A 273 -7.74 -2.59 -9.06
CA ILE A 273 -7.98 -3.65 -8.07
C ILE A 273 -8.38 -4.99 -8.73
N HIS A 274 -8.91 -4.93 -9.96
CA HIS A 274 -9.31 -6.10 -10.74
C HIS A 274 -8.16 -6.74 -11.53
N ASP A 275 -6.90 -6.26 -11.39
CA ASP A 275 -5.72 -6.95 -11.93
C ASP A 275 -5.64 -8.37 -11.35
N GLU A 276 -5.42 -9.37 -12.21
CA GLU A 276 -5.46 -10.78 -11.84
C GLU A 276 -4.33 -11.20 -10.89
N THR A 277 -3.27 -10.41 -10.83
CA THR A 277 -2.13 -10.65 -9.93
C THR A 277 -2.37 -10.19 -8.51
N LEU A 278 -3.36 -9.31 -8.29
CA LEU A 278 -3.70 -8.86 -6.95
C LEU A 278 -4.50 -9.95 -6.24
N GLU A 279 -3.86 -10.62 -5.31
CA GLU A 279 -4.47 -11.58 -4.40
C GLU A 279 -4.43 -10.97 -2.98
N PHE A 280 -5.54 -11.07 -2.27
CA PHE A 280 -5.66 -10.63 -0.90
C PHE A 280 -5.56 -11.84 0.02
N GLU A 281 -4.37 -12.08 0.54
CA GLU A 281 -4.17 -13.16 1.50
C GLU A 281 -4.65 -12.72 2.88
N PRO A 282 -5.55 -13.50 3.53
CA PRO A 282 -6.07 -13.14 4.84
C PRO A 282 -4.98 -13.22 5.88
N ILE A 283 -4.93 -12.22 6.75
CA ILE A 283 -4.07 -12.27 7.93
C ILE A 283 -4.92 -12.74 9.10
N GLN A 284 -4.54 -13.85 9.71
CA GLN A 284 -5.25 -14.51 10.79
C GLN A 284 -4.83 -13.94 12.16
N ARG A 285 -5.56 -14.30 13.23
CA ARG A 285 -5.28 -13.84 14.57
C ARG A 285 -5.00 -15.01 15.49
N VAL A 286 -3.93 -14.90 16.28
CA VAL A 286 -3.64 -15.80 17.38
C VAL A 286 -3.54 -14.99 18.67
N ILE A 287 -4.28 -15.42 19.70
CA ILE A 287 -4.28 -14.79 20.98
C ILE A 287 -3.56 -15.71 21.97
N PHE A 288 -2.48 -15.20 22.54
CA PHE A 288 -1.68 -15.87 23.56
C PHE A 288 -2.01 -15.33 24.95
N GLU A 289 -1.62 -16.08 25.96
CA GLU A 289 -1.78 -15.69 27.39
C GLU A 289 -3.25 -15.40 27.73
N THR A 290 -4.18 -16.22 27.20
CA THR A 290 -5.62 -16.08 27.42
C THR A 290 -6.24 -17.41 27.81
N GLU A 291 -7.45 -17.40 28.33
CA GLU A 291 -8.26 -18.60 28.55
C GLU A 291 -9.15 -18.83 27.30
N PRO A 292 -8.80 -19.82 26.43
CA PRO A 292 -9.42 -19.97 25.11
C PRO A 292 -10.95 -20.08 25.13
N LYS A 293 -11.45 -20.97 26.02
CA LYS A 293 -12.89 -21.20 26.10
C LYS A 293 -13.65 -19.96 26.60
N LYS A 294 -13.11 -19.27 27.58
CA LYS A 294 -13.70 -18.02 28.09
C LYS A 294 -13.78 -16.96 27.00
N LEU A 295 -12.68 -16.75 26.27
CA LEU A 295 -12.63 -15.77 25.16
C LEU A 295 -13.67 -16.12 24.09
N LEU A 296 -13.78 -17.38 23.67
CA LEU A 296 -14.76 -17.84 22.70
C LEU A 296 -16.20 -17.64 23.21
N ASP A 297 -16.50 -18.04 24.44
CA ASP A 297 -17.83 -17.90 25.05
C ASP A 297 -18.23 -16.40 25.14
N GLU A 298 -17.30 -15.52 25.49
CA GLU A 298 -17.53 -14.07 25.51
C GLU A 298 -17.74 -13.48 24.11
N LEU A 299 -17.01 -13.95 23.08
CA LEU A 299 -17.22 -13.54 21.69
C LEU A 299 -18.62 -13.95 21.20
N VAL A 300 -19.03 -15.19 21.49
CA VAL A 300 -20.35 -15.72 21.15
C VAL A 300 -21.44 -14.89 21.85
N ALA A 301 -21.28 -14.61 23.15
CA ALA A 301 -22.23 -13.80 23.90
C ALA A 301 -22.29 -12.33 23.43
N PHE A 302 -21.17 -11.75 23.07
CA PHE A 302 -21.07 -10.35 22.66
C PHE A 302 -21.87 -10.04 21.40
N TYR A 303 -21.87 -10.96 20.42
CA TYR A 303 -22.57 -10.80 19.14
C TYR A 303 -23.85 -11.62 19.05
N GLY A 304 -24.14 -12.49 20.00
CA GLY A 304 -25.21 -13.49 19.86
C GLY A 304 -24.91 -14.46 18.71
N ALA A 305 -23.65 -14.88 18.60
CA ALA A 305 -23.23 -15.79 17.54
C ALA A 305 -23.81 -17.19 17.71
N GLU A 306 -23.99 -17.90 16.60
CA GLU A 306 -24.48 -19.28 16.57
C GLU A 306 -23.37 -20.20 16.06
N TYR A 307 -23.42 -21.49 16.47
CA TYR A 307 -22.47 -22.51 15.99
C TYR A 307 -22.98 -23.19 14.71
N GLU A 308 -24.23 -23.01 14.35
CA GLU A 308 -24.83 -23.47 13.09
C GLU A 308 -24.83 -22.33 12.09
N ASP A 309 -24.64 -22.68 10.79
CA ASP A 309 -24.66 -21.70 9.72
C ASP A 309 -26.06 -21.02 9.63
N ASN A 310 -26.05 -19.76 9.91
CA ASN A 310 -27.24 -18.92 9.92
C ASN A 310 -27.23 -17.87 8.78
N GLY A 311 -26.27 -17.97 7.84
CA GLY A 311 -26.04 -17.01 6.75
C GLY A 311 -25.35 -15.72 7.20
N GLY A 312 -24.80 -15.66 8.43
CA GLY A 312 -24.01 -14.56 8.95
C GLY A 312 -22.52 -14.63 8.57
N GLN A 313 -21.74 -13.69 9.09
CA GLN A 313 -20.28 -13.70 8.93
C GLN A 313 -19.69 -14.91 9.65
N ARG A 314 -18.94 -15.75 8.94
CA ARG A 314 -18.25 -16.92 9.48
C ARG A 314 -16.89 -16.54 10.05
N ILE A 315 -16.57 -17.05 11.24
CA ILE A 315 -15.27 -17.00 11.87
C ILE A 315 -14.93 -18.40 12.39
N ASP A 316 -13.83 -18.95 11.87
CA ASP A 316 -13.32 -20.23 12.32
C ASP A 316 -12.41 -20.05 13.53
N TYR A 317 -12.41 -20.98 14.46
CA TYR A 317 -11.56 -20.97 15.64
C TYR A 317 -10.87 -22.31 15.88
N THR A 318 -9.72 -22.25 16.56
CA THR A 318 -8.98 -23.46 16.97
C THR A 318 -8.24 -23.23 18.30
N TYR A 319 -8.30 -24.18 19.21
CA TYR A 319 -7.52 -24.18 20.46
C TYR A 319 -7.42 -25.60 21.04
N GLY A 320 -6.25 -25.98 21.57
CA GLY A 320 -6.05 -27.25 22.27
C GLY A 320 -6.48 -28.49 21.46
N GLY A 321 -6.41 -28.41 20.12
CA GLY A 321 -6.86 -29.47 19.21
C GLY A 321 -8.36 -29.48 18.90
N ASN A 322 -9.16 -28.57 19.46
CA ASN A 322 -10.55 -28.35 19.10
C ASN A 322 -10.64 -27.31 17.97
N GLU A 323 -11.48 -27.57 16.98
CA GLU A 323 -11.78 -26.65 15.89
C GLU A 323 -13.29 -26.50 15.72
N GLY A 324 -13.73 -25.35 15.24
CA GLY A 324 -15.12 -25.07 14.92
C GLY A 324 -15.33 -23.74 14.24
N SER A 325 -16.58 -23.41 13.99
CA SER A 325 -16.97 -22.15 13.36
C SER A 325 -18.07 -21.49 14.18
N ILE A 326 -18.11 -20.16 14.18
CA ILE A 326 -19.23 -19.37 14.65
C ILE A 326 -19.73 -18.47 13.54
N TYR A 327 -21.03 -18.12 13.61
CA TYR A 327 -21.71 -17.32 12.60
C TYR A 327 -22.41 -16.13 13.26
N ILE A 328 -22.13 -14.93 12.76
CA ILE A 328 -22.60 -13.66 13.33
C ILE A 328 -23.46 -12.90 12.32
N LYS A 329 -24.75 -12.73 12.61
CA LYS A 329 -25.69 -12.00 11.73
C LYS A 329 -25.65 -10.50 11.93
N ASN A 330 -25.62 -10.07 13.19
CA ASN A 330 -25.72 -8.65 13.54
C ASN A 330 -24.34 -8.06 13.71
N THR A 331 -23.77 -7.57 12.62
CA THR A 331 -22.43 -6.98 12.61
C THR A 331 -22.49 -5.49 12.28
N ASP A 332 -21.54 -4.75 12.81
CA ASP A 332 -21.31 -3.33 12.51
C ASP A 332 -20.05 -3.10 11.64
N SER A 333 -19.46 -4.18 11.14
CA SER A 333 -18.39 -4.16 10.16
C SER A 333 -18.78 -4.93 8.89
N ASN A 334 -18.37 -4.41 7.74
CA ASN A 334 -18.60 -5.05 6.46
C ASN A 334 -17.83 -6.39 6.31
N LEU A 335 -16.74 -6.58 7.05
CA LEU A 335 -15.87 -7.76 6.97
C LEU A 335 -15.85 -8.57 8.27
N PRO A 336 -15.81 -9.92 8.20
CA PRO A 336 -15.67 -10.78 9.39
C PRO A 336 -14.46 -10.43 10.25
N VAL A 337 -13.34 -10.09 9.59
CA VAL A 337 -12.12 -9.66 10.28
C VAL A 337 -12.33 -8.38 11.10
N GLY A 338 -13.17 -7.45 10.66
CA GLY A 338 -13.49 -6.23 11.38
C GLY A 338 -14.36 -6.50 12.60
N THR A 339 -15.36 -7.36 12.46
CA THR A 339 -16.20 -7.85 13.53
C THR A 339 -15.36 -8.52 14.63
N LEU A 340 -14.48 -9.45 14.24
CA LEU A 340 -13.56 -10.12 15.15
C LEU A 340 -12.62 -9.14 15.85
N GLN A 341 -11.96 -8.26 15.09
CA GLN A 341 -10.95 -7.33 15.63
C GLN A 341 -11.55 -6.37 16.65
N LYS A 342 -12.77 -5.88 16.41
CA LYS A 342 -13.47 -4.99 17.35
C LYS A 342 -13.71 -5.66 18.71
N PHE A 343 -14.14 -6.92 18.70
CA PHE A 343 -14.29 -7.69 19.93
C PHE A 343 -12.94 -7.93 20.61
N LEU A 344 -11.93 -8.38 19.86
CA LEU A 344 -10.61 -8.68 20.40
C LEU A 344 -9.94 -7.44 21.01
N ASP A 345 -10.06 -6.26 20.40
CA ASP A 345 -9.52 -5.02 20.95
C ASP A 345 -10.14 -4.69 22.32
N LYS A 346 -11.46 -4.89 22.47
CA LYS A 346 -12.16 -4.72 23.74
C LYS A 346 -11.74 -5.79 24.76
N TYR A 347 -11.79 -7.06 24.37
CA TYR A 347 -11.46 -8.18 25.26
C TYR A 347 -10.05 -8.07 25.83
N LEU A 348 -9.06 -7.78 24.98
CA LEU A 348 -7.67 -7.66 25.39
C LEU A 348 -7.42 -6.45 26.30
N ALA A 349 -8.14 -5.35 26.10
CA ALA A 349 -8.07 -4.20 27.00
C ALA A 349 -8.60 -4.49 28.40
N GLU A 350 -9.60 -5.37 28.51
CA GLU A 350 -10.26 -5.72 29.77
C GLU A 350 -9.60 -6.92 30.49
N ASN A 351 -9.12 -7.92 29.73
CA ASN A 351 -8.64 -9.20 30.29
C ASN A 351 -7.13 -9.41 30.12
N GLY A 352 -6.43 -8.58 29.34
CA GLY A 352 -5.03 -8.82 28.95
C GLY A 352 -4.90 -9.91 27.88
N GLY A 353 -3.66 -10.36 27.66
CA GLY A 353 -3.28 -11.27 26.59
C GLY A 353 -2.48 -10.58 25.50
N LYS A 354 -1.97 -11.34 24.55
CA LYS A 354 -1.19 -10.85 23.41
C LYS A 354 -1.79 -11.33 22.11
N ILE A 355 -2.00 -10.41 21.16
CA ILE A 355 -2.44 -10.75 19.80
C ILE A 355 -1.26 -10.77 18.85
N ASP A 356 -1.19 -11.79 18.01
CA ASP A 356 -0.29 -11.83 16.85
C ASP A 356 -1.06 -12.05 15.55
N TYR A 357 -0.47 -11.62 14.44
CA TYR A 357 -1.06 -11.58 13.12
C TYR A 357 -0.30 -12.55 12.23
N ILE A 358 -0.97 -13.61 11.81
CA ILE A 358 -0.35 -14.81 11.25
C ILE A 358 -0.78 -15.03 9.80
N HIS A 359 0.17 -15.32 8.92
CA HIS A 359 -0.09 -15.82 7.58
C HIS A 359 -0.24 -17.33 7.58
N GLY A 360 -1.29 -17.82 6.94
CA GLY A 360 -1.55 -19.26 6.75
C GLY A 360 -2.28 -19.93 7.91
N ASN A 361 -3.35 -20.64 7.57
CA ASN A 361 -4.21 -21.33 8.54
C ASN A 361 -3.48 -22.47 9.29
N ASP A 362 -2.54 -23.16 8.63
CA ASP A 362 -1.79 -24.26 9.26
C ASP A 362 -0.86 -23.76 10.36
N VAL A 363 -0.29 -22.57 10.19
CA VAL A 363 0.53 -21.93 11.23
C VAL A 363 -0.34 -21.58 12.44
N VAL A 364 -1.54 -21.03 12.21
CA VAL A 364 -2.52 -20.73 13.28
C VAL A 364 -2.87 -22.00 14.06
N ARG A 365 -3.22 -23.09 13.34
CA ARG A 365 -3.54 -24.39 13.96
C ARG A 365 -2.38 -24.94 14.80
N ASN A 366 -1.16 -24.76 14.33
CA ASN A 366 0.02 -25.21 15.07
C ASN A 366 0.27 -24.38 16.33
N LEU A 367 0.16 -23.07 16.26
CA LEU A 367 0.34 -22.17 17.40
C LEU A 367 -0.75 -22.38 18.47
N ALA A 368 -2.00 -22.59 18.03
CA ALA A 368 -3.14 -22.79 18.92
C ALA A 368 -3.17 -24.16 19.65
N LYS A 369 -2.20 -25.03 19.40
CA LYS A 369 -1.99 -26.26 20.21
C LYS A 369 -1.39 -25.96 21.57
N ALA A 370 -0.73 -24.82 21.74
CA ALA A 370 -0.14 -24.42 22.99
C ALA A 370 -1.24 -24.05 24.03
N ASP A 371 -0.94 -24.31 25.29
CA ASP A 371 -1.82 -23.92 26.39
C ASP A 371 -2.06 -22.40 26.38
N ASN A 372 -3.23 -22.00 26.86
CA ASN A 372 -3.62 -20.58 26.94
C ASN A 372 -3.53 -19.81 25.60
N THR A 373 -3.79 -20.51 24.49
CA THR A 373 -3.71 -19.94 23.14
C THR A 373 -4.94 -20.32 22.32
N ILE A 374 -5.52 -19.34 21.61
CA ILE A 374 -6.61 -19.54 20.66
C ILE A 374 -6.29 -18.85 19.32
N GLY A 375 -6.55 -19.55 18.23
CA GLY A 375 -6.45 -19.03 16.88
C GLY A 375 -7.82 -18.76 16.27
N PHE A 376 -7.93 -17.68 15.53
CA PHE A 376 -9.10 -17.33 14.72
C PHE A 376 -8.69 -17.21 13.26
N MET A 377 -9.51 -17.79 12.38
CA MET A 377 -9.31 -17.74 10.95
C MET A 377 -10.54 -17.17 10.26
N VAL A 378 -10.31 -16.32 9.28
CA VAL A 378 -11.35 -15.69 8.45
C VAL A 378 -11.01 -15.91 7.00
N ASP A 379 -12.04 -15.92 6.15
CA ASP A 379 -11.85 -16.03 4.70
C ASP A 379 -11.19 -14.77 4.11
N SER A 380 -10.59 -14.93 2.94
CA SER A 380 -10.02 -13.82 2.17
C SER A 380 -11.10 -12.78 1.87
N MET A 381 -10.72 -11.52 1.95
CA MET A 381 -11.56 -10.43 1.47
C MET A 381 -11.66 -10.48 -0.06
N GLU A 382 -12.87 -10.34 -0.58
CA GLU A 382 -13.07 -10.20 -2.02
C GLU A 382 -12.59 -8.81 -2.52
N LYS A 383 -12.12 -8.74 -3.77
CA LYS A 383 -11.65 -7.46 -4.36
C LYS A 383 -12.70 -6.36 -4.29
N ASN A 384 -13.97 -6.71 -4.51
CA ASN A 384 -15.10 -5.78 -4.45
C ASN A 384 -15.35 -5.21 -3.04
N ASP A 385 -14.87 -5.88 -2.00
CA ASP A 385 -15.12 -5.46 -0.62
C ASP A 385 -14.19 -4.34 -0.16
N LEU A 386 -13.02 -4.16 -0.79
CA LEU A 386 -12.06 -3.15 -0.36
C LEU A 386 -12.68 -1.74 -0.42
N PHE A 387 -13.13 -1.32 -1.60
CA PHE A 387 -13.76 -0.01 -1.77
C PHE A 387 -15.05 0.11 -0.95
N THR A 388 -15.88 -0.93 -0.97
CA THR A 388 -17.13 -0.99 -0.22
C THR A 388 -16.88 -0.77 1.28
N THR A 389 -15.87 -1.43 1.86
CA THR A 389 -15.53 -1.31 3.27
C THR A 389 -14.96 0.07 3.60
N VAL A 390 -14.04 0.61 2.78
CA VAL A 390 -13.52 1.97 2.99
C VAL A 390 -14.64 3.02 2.93
N ILE A 391 -15.63 2.85 2.05
CA ILE A 391 -16.76 3.76 1.91
C ILE A 391 -17.72 3.65 3.11
N LYS A 392 -18.08 2.43 3.54
CA LYS A 392 -19.08 2.18 4.58
C LYS A 392 -18.51 2.29 5.98
N ASP A 393 -17.37 1.64 6.25
CA ASP A 393 -16.75 1.52 7.58
C ASP A 393 -15.69 2.61 7.83
N GLY A 394 -15.30 3.35 6.77
CA GLY A 394 -14.32 4.44 6.83
C GLY A 394 -12.86 4.02 6.68
N SER A 395 -12.53 2.79 6.99
CA SER A 395 -11.24 2.14 6.74
C SER A 395 -11.35 0.64 6.96
N LEU A 396 -10.43 -0.11 6.37
CA LEU A 396 -10.25 -1.53 6.72
C LEU A 396 -9.72 -1.65 8.16
N PRO A 397 -10.04 -2.74 8.85
CA PRO A 397 -9.37 -3.11 10.09
C PRO A 397 -7.87 -3.28 9.85
N ARG A 398 -7.07 -3.04 10.89
CA ARG A 398 -5.62 -3.27 10.80
C ARG A 398 -5.31 -4.74 10.46
N LYS A 399 -4.32 -4.93 9.60
CA LYS A 399 -3.86 -6.25 9.20
C LYS A 399 -5.02 -7.13 8.67
N THR A 400 -5.84 -6.59 7.78
CA THR A 400 -6.93 -7.33 7.12
C THR A 400 -6.37 -8.33 6.12
N PHE A 401 -5.44 -7.90 5.29
CA PHE A 401 -4.83 -8.72 4.24
C PHE A 401 -3.38 -8.31 3.97
N SER A 402 -2.66 -9.13 3.24
CA SER A 402 -1.42 -8.79 2.56
C SER A 402 -1.62 -8.82 1.05
N MET A 403 -1.04 -7.85 0.34
CA MET A 403 -0.95 -7.87 -1.13
C MET A 403 0.39 -8.47 -1.53
N GLY A 404 0.43 -9.78 -1.69
CA GLY A 404 1.61 -10.55 -2.07
C GLY A 404 2.72 -10.58 -1.02
N GLU A 405 3.77 -11.30 -1.33
CA GLU A 405 4.99 -11.46 -0.55
C GLU A 405 5.88 -10.21 -0.61
N ALA A 406 6.89 -10.12 0.26
CA ALA A 406 7.85 -9.01 0.26
C ALA A 406 8.54 -8.80 -1.10
N ALA A 407 8.85 -9.90 -1.81
CA ALA A 407 9.44 -9.86 -3.16
C ALA A 407 8.49 -9.30 -4.23
N ASP A 408 7.16 -9.33 -4.01
CA ASP A 408 6.14 -8.82 -4.93
C ASP A 408 5.88 -7.32 -4.75
N LYS A 409 6.38 -6.74 -3.67
CA LYS A 409 6.22 -5.32 -3.36
C LYS A 409 6.91 -4.44 -4.41
N ARG A 410 6.55 -3.16 -4.41
CA ARG A 410 7.16 -2.22 -5.33
C ARG A 410 8.65 -2.05 -5.04
N PHE A 411 9.45 -2.04 -6.11
CA PHE A 411 10.85 -1.65 -6.09
C PHE A 411 10.96 -0.17 -6.45
N TYR A 412 11.89 0.52 -5.82
CA TYR A 412 12.19 1.91 -6.16
C TYR A 412 12.88 1.98 -7.52
N LEU A 413 12.41 2.83 -8.39
CA LEU A 413 12.97 2.99 -9.74
C LEU A 413 12.90 4.44 -10.22
N GLU A 414 11.68 4.92 -10.45
CA GLU A 414 11.43 6.30 -10.83
C GLU A 414 11.58 7.24 -9.64
N CYS A 415 12.02 8.47 -9.92
CA CYS A 415 12.10 9.54 -8.95
C CYS A 415 11.34 10.78 -9.46
N LYS A 416 11.03 11.70 -8.54
CA LYS A 416 10.48 13.02 -8.87
C LYS A 416 11.09 14.07 -7.96
N LYS A 417 11.35 15.26 -8.51
CA LYS A 417 11.71 16.43 -7.69
C LYS A 417 10.51 16.84 -6.83
N ILE A 418 10.80 17.18 -5.59
CA ILE A 418 9.80 17.69 -4.63
C ILE A 418 10.15 19.09 -4.10
N ARG A 419 11.26 19.62 -4.60
CA ARG A 419 11.75 20.99 -4.38
C ARG A 419 12.36 21.54 -5.66
#